data_5ea82d57fa2b4e26fbb0c18bc15c09a9
#
_entry.id   5ea82d57fa2b4e26fbb0c18bc15c09a9
#
_cell.length_a   1.000
_cell.length_b   1.000
_cell.length_c   1.000
_cell.angle_alpha   90.00
_cell.angle_beta   90.00
_cell.angle_gamma   90.00
#
_symmetry.space_group_name_H-M   'P 1'
#
loop_
_entity.id
_entity.type
_entity.pdbx_description
1 polymer ?
#
loop_
_entity_poly.entity_id
_entity_poly.type
_entity_poly.pdbx_seq_one_letter_code
_entity_poly.pdbx_strand_id
1 'polypeptide(L)'
;DRAALTFLIDAYDEDEIEGETRIVLRLHPALAPVKVAVLPLFRKDGMPELAREIVADLRELMQVEYDESGNIGKRYRRQDEIGTPWAVTVDHQSLEDHTVTVRDRDSLAQARIPVAELAGEFARRLRADWRSPKLAGSDAELHPS
;
A
#
# COMPACT_ATOMS: atom_id res chain seq x y z
N ASP A 1 -8.01 -23.44 -2.65
CA ASP A 1 -7.93 -24.38 -3.74
C ASP A 1 -6.65 -24.16 -4.55
N ARG A 2 -6.43 -24.99 -5.58
CA ARG A 2 -5.22 -24.92 -6.42
C ARG A 2 -5.06 -23.59 -7.14
N ALA A 3 -6.12 -22.99 -7.62
CA ALA A 3 -6.07 -21.72 -8.34
C ALA A 3 -5.63 -20.59 -7.42
N ALA A 4 -6.20 -20.49 -6.22
CA ALA A 4 -5.83 -19.50 -5.22
C ALA A 4 -4.37 -19.64 -4.79
N LEU A 5 -3.91 -20.89 -4.57
CA LEU A 5 -2.52 -21.17 -4.19
C LEU A 5 -1.55 -20.77 -5.30
N THR A 6 -1.89 -21.03 -6.56
CA THR A 6 -1.08 -20.66 -7.72
C THR A 6 -0.95 -19.12 -7.82
N PHE A 7 -2.05 -18.39 -7.63
CA PHE A 7 -2.02 -16.91 -7.61
C PHE A 7 -1.10 -16.37 -6.53
N LEU A 8 -1.13 -16.94 -5.33
CA LEU A 8 -0.28 -16.52 -4.22
C LEU A 8 1.19 -16.78 -4.50
N ILE A 9 1.53 -17.94 -5.08
CA ILE A 9 2.91 -18.29 -5.44
C ILE A 9 3.44 -17.36 -6.54
N ASP A 10 2.65 -17.08 -7.56
CA ASP A 10 3.03 -16.20 -8.65
C ASP A 10 3.20 -14.74 -8.20
N ALA A 11 2.44 -14.32 -7.20
CA ALA A 11 2.50 -12.97 -6.66
C ALA A 11 3.66 -12.75 -5.69
N TYR A 12 4.18 -13.82 -5.08
CA TYR A 12 5.30 -13.76 -4.14
C TYR A 12 6.55 -13.19 -4.82
N ASP A 13 7.18 -12.23 -4.17
CA ASP A 13 8.40 -11.62 -4.66
C ASP A 13 9.28 -11.17 -3.49
N GLU A 14 10.55 -10.94 -3.78
CA GLU A 14 11.50 -10.37 -2.83
C GLU A 14 12.26 -9.24 -3.52
N ASP A 15 12.50 -8.17 -2.79
CA ASP A 15 13.40 -7.11 -3.20
C ASP A 15 14.22 -6.60 -2.01
N GLU A 16 14.99 -5.55 -2.19
CA GLU A 16 15.79 -4.96 -1.13
C GLU A 16 15.40 -3.51 -0.90
N ILE A 17 15.27 -3.14 0.38
CA ILE A 17 15.09 -1.76 0.83
C ILE A 17 16.21 -1.47 1.83
N GLU A 18 17.06 -0.51 1.51
CA GLU A 18 18.16 -0.07 2.40
C GLU A 18 19.05 -1.22 2.87
N GLY A 19 19.33 -2.18 1.99
CA GLY A 19 20.17 -3.35 2.28
C GLY A 19 19.46 -4.49 2.99
N GLU A 20 18.18 -4.37 3.29
CA GLU A 20 17.37 -5.41 3.91
C GLU A 20 16.42 -6.05 2.89
N THR A 21 16.30 -7.37 2.95
CA THR A 21 15.36 -8.11 2.11
C THR A 21 13.93 -7.80 2.51
N ARG A 22 13.11 -7.45 1.54
CA ARG A 22 11.68 -7.25 1.69
C ARG A 22 10.93 -8.41 1.03
N ILE A 23 10.02 -9.03 1.77
CA ILE A 23 9.05 -9.98 1.21
C ILE A 23 7.81 -9.18 0.83
N VAL A 24 7.35 -9.34 -0.39
CA VAL A 24 6.19 -8.62 -0.91
C VAL A 24 5.30 -9.53 -1.73
N LEU A 25 4.00 -9.45 -1.47
CA LEU A 25 3.00 -10.18 -2.24
C LEU A 25 2.41 -9.22 -3.29
N ARG A 26 2.85 -9.33 -4.54
CA ARG A 26 2.46 -8.45 -5.64
C ARG A 26 1.18 -8.92 -6.31
N LEU A 27 0.09 -8.88 -5.54
CA LEU A 27 -1.24 -9.17 -6.07
C LEU A 27 -1.73 -8.03 -6.95
N HIS A 28 -2.49 -8.37 -8.00
CA HIS A 28 -3.24 -7.34 -8.72
C HIS A 28 -4.09 -6.55 -7.69
N PRO A 29 -4.08 -5.22 -7.72
CA PRO A 29 -4.82 -4.43 -6.72
C PRO A 29 -6.29 -4.80 -6.59
N ALA A 30 -6.95 -5.19 -7.68
CA ALA A 30 -8.34 -5.65 -7.65
C ALA A 30 -8.53 -6.97 -6.86
N LEU A 31 -7.48 -7.79 -6.75
CA LEU A 31 -7.51 -9.09 -6.05
C LEU A 31 -6.98 -9.00 -4.62
N ALA A 32 -6.30 -7.93 -4.27
CA ALA A 32 -5.78 -7.75 -2.91
C ALA A 32 -6.92 -7.71 -1.89
N PRO A 33 -6.82 -8.49 -0.79
CA PRO A 33 -7.90 -8.51 0.23
C PRO A 33 -8.09 -7.15 0.91
N VAL A 34 -7.00 -6.45 1.16
CA VAL A 34 -7.00 -5.09 1.71
C VAL A 34 -6.44 -4.17 0.64
N LYS A 35 -7.17 -3.12 0.30
CA LYS A 35 -6.74 -2.16 -0.74
C LYS A 35 -5.81 -1.11 -0.18
N VAL A 36 -6.10 -0.62 1.00
CA VAL A 36 -5.39 0.51 1.61
C VAL A 36 -5.18 0.22 3.10
N ALA A 37 -3.97 0.44 3.58
CA ALA A 37 -3.68 0.50 5.01
C ALA A 37 -3.51 1.95 5.42
N VAL A 38 -4.11 2.36 6.54
CA VAL A 38 -3.97 3.72 7.07
C VAL A 38 -3.19 3.65 8.38
N LEU A 39 -2.08 4.36 8.41
CA LEU A 39 -1.07 4.26 9.46
C LEU A 39 -0.80 5.64 10.05
N PRO A 40 -1.11 5.88 11.34
CA PRO A 40 -0.60 7.08 11.99
C PRO A 40 0.92 6.93 12.19
N LEU A 41 1.70 7.95 11.90
CA LEU A 41 3.16 7.89 12.09
C LEU A 41 3.50 7.65 13.56
N PHE A 42 2.81 8.36 14.45
CA PHE A 42 2.91 8.17 15.90
C PHE A 42 1.52 8.02 16.51
N ARG A 43 1.45 7.40 17.69
CA ARG A 43 0.19 7.18 18.44
C ARG A 43 -0.16 8.37 19.35
N LYS A 44 0.03 9.59 18.86
CA LYS A 44 -0.16 10.81 19.65
C LYS A 44 -0.57 11.99 18.76
N ASP A 45 -0.86 13.11 19.41
CA ASP A 45 -1.06 14.45 18.80
C ASP A 45 -2.23 14.54 17.80
N GLY A 46 -3.21 13.63 17.90
CA GLY A 46 -4.36 13.62 17.01
C GLY A 46 -4.17 12.83 15.72
N MET A 47 -2.98 12.24 15.49
CA MET A 47 -2.74 11.41 14.29
C MET A 47 -3.64 10.17 14.24
N PRO A 48 -3.81 9.39 15.34
CA PRO A 48 -4.73 8.26 15.31
C PRO A 48 -6.17 8.66 15.00
N GLU A 49 -6.63 9.77 15.54
CA GLU A 49 -7.99 10.26 15.33
C GLU A 49 -8.24 10.61 13.85
N LEU A 50 -7.31 11.35 13.23
CA LEU A 50 -7.39 11.66 11.80
C LEU A 50 -7.31 10.40 10.95
N ALA A 51 -6.41 9.46 11.30
CA ALA A 51 -6.29 8.19 10.60
C ALA A 51 -7.60 7.40 10.65
N ARG A 52 -8.27 7.34 11.79
CA ARG A 52 -9.56 6.66 11.92
C ARG A 52 -10.68 7.32 11.12
N GLU A 53 -10.68 8.65 11.02
CA GLU A 53 -11.62 9.36 10.15
C GLU A 53 -11.43 8.96 8.69
N ILE A 54 -10.18 8.89 8.23
CA ILE A 54 -9.84 8.47 6.87
C ILE A 54 -10.30 7.02 6.63
N VAL A 55 -10.05 6.13 7.60
CA VAL A 55 -10.51 4.74 7.53
C VAL A 55 -12.02 4.66 7.39
N ALA A 56 -12.76 5.40 8.20
CA ALA A 56 -14.23 5.40 8.15
C ALA A 56 -14.75 5.84 6.77
N ASP A 57 -14.17 6.87 6.21
CA ASP A 57 -14.55 7.38 4.89
C ASP A 57 -14.24 6.39 3.78
N LEU A 58 -13.03 5.82 3.78
CA LEU A 58 -12.61 4.90 2.74
C LEU A 58 -13.30 3.54 2.83
N ARG A 59 -13.67 3.08 4.02
CA ARG A 59 -14.36 1.80 4.21
C ARG A 59 -15.73 1.73 3.52
N GLU A 60 -16.36 2.85 3.25
CA GLU A 60 -17.59 2.90 2.47
C GLU A 60 -17.38 2.43 1.02
N LEU A 61 -16.14 2.49 0.53
CA LEU A 61 -15.80 2.25 -0.87
C LEU A 61 -14.93 1.01 -1.08
N MET A 62 -14.14 0.61 -0.08
CA MET A 62 -13.15 -0.46 -0.25
C MET A 62 -12.73 -1.06 1.09
N GLN A 63 -12.02 -2.18 1.04
CA GLN A 63 -11.43 -2.80 2.25
C GLN A 63 -10.21 -2.00 2.70
N VAL A 64 -10.27 -1.52 3.92
CA VAL A 64 -9.23 -0.67 4.52
C VAL A 64 -8.85 -1.22 5.88
N GLU A 65 -7.56 -1.27 6.18
CA GLU A 65 -7.03 -1.69 7.46
C GLU A 65 -6.39 -0.49 8.18
N TYR A 66 -6.62 -0.39 9.49
CA TYR A 66 -5.95 0.55 10.36
C TYR A 66 -4.89 -0.18 11.17
N ASP A 67 -3.67 0.33 11.25
CA ASP A 67 -2.61 -0.28 12.04
C ASP A 67 -1.76 0.79 12.73
N GLU A 68 -1.68 0.72 14.05
CA GLU A 68 -0.83 1.60 14.87
C GLU A 68 0.22 0.82 15.67
N SER A 69 0.32 -0.49 15.45
CA SER A 69 1.20 -1.35 16.24
C SER A 69 2.66 -1.33 15.74
N GLY A 70 3.60 -1.35 16.67
CA GLY A 70 5.02 -1.32 16.34
C GLY A 70 5.47 0.03 15.76
N ASN A 71 6.61 0.02 15.06
CA ASN A 71 7.09 1.20 14.36
C ASN A 71 6.59 1.23 12.91
N ILE A 72 6.73 2.37 12.24
CA ILE A 72 6.21 2.57 10.89
C ILE A 72 6.84 1.61 9.86
N GLY A 73 8.12 1.33 9.99
CA GLY A 73 8.81 0.40 9.08
C GLY A 73 8.25 -1.00 9.16
N LYS A 74 7.98 -1.50 10.35
CA LYS A 74 7.36 -2.83 10.56
C LYS A 74 5.93 -2.87 10.03
N ARG A 75 5.19 -1.76 10.15
CA ARG A 75 3.83 -1.68 9.60
C ARG A 75 3.83 -1.75 8.08
N TYR A 76 4.75 -1.05 7.42
CA TYR A 76 4.90 -1.14 5.97
C TYR A 76 5.25 -2.57 5.53
N ARG A 77 6.18 -3.23 6.20
CA ARG A 77 6.57 -4.60 5.88
C ARG A 77 5.42 -5.59 6.03
N ARG A 78 4.63 -5.44 7.07
CA ARG A 78 3.45 -6.27 7.31
C ARG A 78 2.44 -6.15 6.18
N GLN A 79 2.20 -4.92 5.71
CA GLN A 79 1.30 -4.66 4.59
C GLN A 79 1.84 -5.20 3.26
N ASP A 80 3.15 -5.09 3.03
CA ASP A 80 3.80 -5.66 1.85
C ASP A 80 3.63 -7.19 1.81
N GLU A 81 3.80 -7.85 2.94
CA GLU A 81 3.68 -9.31 3.06
C GLU A 81 2.26 -9.81 2.79
N ILE A 82 1.24 -9.07 3.17
CA ILE A 82 -0.16 -9.44 2.93
C ILE A 82 -0.69 -8.93 1.58
N GLY A 83 0.11 -8.16 0.87
CA GLY A 83 -0.20 -7.74 -0.49
C GLY A 83 -1.04 -6.47 -0.62
N THR A 84 -1.11 -5.64 0.41
CA THR A 84 -1.82 -4.36 0.37
C THR A 84 -1.11 -3.41 -0.61
N PRO A 85 -1.78 -2.96 -1.70
CA PRO A 85 -1.10 -2.18 -2.72
C PRO A 85 -0.72 -0.76 -2.29
N TRP A 86 -1.48 -0.14 -1.39
CA TRP A 86 -1.23 1.24 -0.99
C TRP A 86 -1.30 1.44 0.52
N ALA A 87 -0.43 2.30 1.03
CA ALA A 87 -0.41 2.67 2.44
C ALA A 87 -0.49 4.19 2.57
N VAL A 88 -1.40 4.65 3.42
CA VAL A 88 -1.58 6.06 3.77
C VAL A 88 -0.91 6.31 5.10
N THR A 89 -0.01 7.28 5.18
CA THR A 89 0.62 7.68 6.44
C THR A 89 0.13 9.06 6.85
N VAL A 90 -0.36 9.15 8.08
CA VAL A 90 -0.79 10.38 8.73
C VAL A 90 0.34 10.87 9.63
N ASP A 91 0.86 12.05 9.35
CA ASP A 91 1.99 12.65 10.07
C ASP A 91 1.65 14.03 10.63
N HIS A 92 2.62 14.76 11.15
CA HIS A 92 2.41 16.09 11.70
C HIS A 92 1.89 17.08 10.66
N GLN A 93 2.39 17.03 9.44
CA GLN A 93 1.92 17.88 8.36
C GLN A 93 0.44 17.63 8.04
N SER A 94 0.00 16.36 8.18
CA SER A 94 -1.41 15.98 7.98
C SER A 94 -2.34 16.74 8.91
N LEU A 95 -1.91 16.98 10.14
CA LEU A 95 -2.69 17.73 11.12
C LEU A 95 -2.77 19.23 10.78
N GLU A 96 -1.76 19.75 10.09
CA GLU A 96 -1.70 21.17 9.72
C GLU A 96 -2.49 21.48 8.46
N ASP A 97 -2.32 20.68 7.41
CA ASP A 97 -2.84 21.00 6.07
C ASP A 97 -3.78 19.93 5.49
N HIS A 98 -4.15 18.91 6.25
CA HIS A 98 -5.02 17.83 5.80
C HIS A 98 -4.50 17.09 4.55
N THR A 99 -3.19 16.93 4.45
CA THR A 99 -2.57 16.08 3.42
C THR A 99 -1.95 14.85 4.06
N VAL A 100 -1.83 13.77 3.30
CA VAL A 100 -1.23 12.52 3.76
C VAL A 100 -0.24 12.01 2.71
N THR A 101 0.64 11.10 3.12
CA THR A 101 1.54 10.43 2.19
C THR A 101 0.92 9.10 1.76
N VAL A 102 0.87 8.86 0.46
CA VAL A 102 0.45 7.58 -0.11
C VAL A 102 1.67 6.88 -0.69
N ARG A 103 1.94 5.67 -0.21
CA ARG A 103 3.05 4.84 -0.64
C ARG A 103 2.54 3.72 -1.52
N ASP A 104 3.20 3.50 -2.64
CA ASP A 104 2.91 2.38 -3.55
C ASP A 104 3.78 1.17 -3.17
N ARG A 105 3.15 0.01 -3.01
CA ARG A 105 3.82 -1.26 -2.68
C ARG A 105 4.88 -1.64 -3.70
N ASP A 106 4.59 -1.45 -4.98
CA ASP A 106 5.40 -1.98 -6.07
C ASP A 106 6.60 -1.08 -6.40
N SER A 107 6.36 0.21 -6.55
CA SER A 107 7.40 1.18 -6.91
C SER A 107 8.10 1.79 -5.71
N LEU A 108 7.48 1.71 -4.51
CA LEU A 108 7.89 2.43 -3.30
C LEU A 108 7.77 3.95 -3.43
N ALA A 109 7.21 4.43 -4.52
CA ALA A 109 6.96 5.85 -4.72
C ALA A 109 5.98 6.38 -3.67
N GLN A 110 6.25 7.58 -3.18
CA GLN A 110 5.38 8.27 -2.23
C GLN A 110 4.91 9.58 -2.84
N ALA A 111 3.64 9.87 -2.65
CA ALA A 111 3.03 11.12 -3.11
C ALA A 111 2.24 11.73 -1.97
N ARG A 112 2.31 13.06 -1.85
CA ARG A 112 1.51 13.79 -0.88
C ARG A 112 0.18 14.16 -1.52
N ILE A 113 -0.91 13.75 -0.89
CA ILE A 113 -2.26 13.87 -1.46
C ILE A 113 -3.19 14.44 -0.39
N PRO A 114 -4.04 15.44 -0.73
CA PRO A 114 -5.07 15.92 0.19
C PRO A 114 -6.04 14.81 0.59
N VAL A 115 -6.41 14.78 1.85
CA VAL A 115 -7.36 13.79 2.39
C VAL A 115 -8.65 13.76 1.57
N ALA A 116 -9.16 14.93 1.18
CA ALA A 116 -10.38 15.05 0.39
C ALA A 116 -10.29 14.40 -0.99
N GLU A 117 -9.09 14.15 -1.51
CA GLU A 117 -8.86 13.55 -2.83
C GLU A 117 -8.56 12.05 -2.78
N LEU A 118 -8.41 11.46 -1.58
CA LEU A 118 -8.00 10.06 -1.43
C LEU A 118 -8.98 9.08 -2.09
N ALA A 119 -10.27 9.23 -1.86
CA ALA A 119 -11.28 8.33 -2.42
C ALA A 119 -11.23 8.30 -3.94
N GLY A 120 -11.16 9.45 -4.58
CA GLY A 120 -11.04 9.59 -6.04
C GLY A 120 -9.73 9.03 -6.57
N GLU A 121 -8.62 9.28 -5.88
CA GLU A 121 -7.30 8.78 -6.25
C GLU A 121 -7.25 7.24 -6.22
N PHE A 122 -7.76 6.61 -5.17
CA PHE A 122 -7.77 5.15 -5.08
C PHE A 122 -8.74 4.53 -6.09
N ALA A 123 -9.90 5.15 -6.30
CA ALA A 123 -10.83 4.70 -7.35
C ALA A 123 -10.15 4.72 -8.72
N ARG A 124 -9.39 5.78 -9.03
CA ARG A 124 -8.63 5.88 -10.26
C ARG A 124 -7.55 4.79 -10.36
N ARG A 125 -6.79 4.58 -9.30
CA ARG A 125 -5.73 3.55 -9.25
C ARG A 125 -6.28 2.14 -9.43
N LEU A 126 -7.44 1.84 -8.86
CA LEU A 126 -8.10 0.54 -9.00
C LEU A 126 -8.58 0.27 -10.42
N ARG A 127 -8.90 1.32 -11.20
CA ARG A 127 -9.33 1.20 -12.60
C ARG A 127 -8.16 1.25 -13.59
N ALA A 128 -6.98 1.69 -13.16
CA ALA A 128 -5.82 1.77 -14.03
C ALA A 128 -5.30 0.37 -14.40
N ASP A 129 -4.72 0.26 -15.59
CA ASP A 129 -4.03 -0.96 -15.98
C ASP A 129 -2.84 -1.20 -15.03
N TRP A 130 -2.80 -2.41 -14.49
CA TRP A 130 -1.72 -2.80 -13.60
C TRP A 130 -0.93 -3.96 -14.21
N ARG A 131 0.40 -3.85 -14.17
CA ARG A 131 1.30 -4.90 -14.60
C ARG A 131 2.27 -5.21 -13.47
N SER A 132 2.46 -6.49 -13.17
CA SER A 132 3.37 -6.91 -12.11
C SER A 132 4.81 -6.48 -12.41
N PRO A 133 5.50 -5.82 -11.47
CA PRO A 133 6.92 -5.53 -11.62
C PRO A 133 7.77 -6.80 -11.80
N LYS A 134 7.32 -7.92 -11.26
CA LYS A 134 7.96 -9.23 -11.41
C LYS A 134 7.96 -9.69 -12.87
N LEU A 135 6.84 -9.49 -13.58
CA LEU A 135 6.73 -9.80 -15.00
C LEU A 135 7.58 -8.87 -15.86
N ALA A 136 7.63 -7.59 -15.52
CA ALA A 136 8.48 -6.62 -16.22
C ALA A 136 9.96 -6.98 -16.12
N GLY A 137 10.40 -7.47 -14.95
CA GLY A 137 11.76 -7.98 -14.76
C GLY A 137 12.05 -9.20 -15.64
N SER A 138 11.10 -10.13 -15.73
CA SER A 138 11.22 -11.32 -16.58
C SER A 138 11.32 -10.96 -18.07
N ASP A 139 10.54 -10.00 -18.52
CA ASP A 139 10.59 -9.51 -19.91
C ASP A 139 11.98 -8.90 -20.23
N ALA A 140 12.55 -8.17 -19.30
CA ALA A 140 13.88 -7.58 -19.47
C ALA A 140 15.00 -8.63 -19.55
N GLU A 141 14.85 -9.75 -18.82
CA GLU A 141 15.79 -10.88 -18.90
C GLU A 141 15.64 -11.66 -20.21
N LEU A 142 14.44 -11.76 -20.73
CA LEU A 142 14.16 -12.48 -21.98
C LEU A 142 14.58 -11.69 -23.23
N HIS A 143 14.68 -10.39 -23.15
CA HIS A 143 15.05 -9.50 -24.25
C HIS A 143 16.18 -8.55 -23.87
N PRO A 144 17.38 -9.08 -23.55
CA PRO A 144 18.52 -8.23 -23.29
C PRO A 144 18.91 -7.50 -24.56
N SER A 145 18.87 -6.20 -24.52
CA SER A 145 19.29 -5.38 -25.68
C SER A 145 20.76 -5.08 -25.62
#